data_9eda25ccce472a6eace1918b6a03e070
#
_entry.id   9eda25ccce472a6eace1918b6a03e070
#
_cell.length_a   1.000
_cell.length_b   1.000
_cell.length_c   1.000
_cell.angle_alpha   90.00
_cell.angle_beta   90.00
_cell.angle_gamma   90.00
#
_symmetry.space_group_name_H-M   'P 1'
#
loop_
_entity.id
_entity.type
_entity.pdbx_description
1 polymer ?
#
loop_
_entity_poly.entity_id
_entity_poly.type
_entity_poly.pdbx_seq_one_letter_code
_entity_poly.pdbx_strand_id
1 'polypeptide(L)'
;VALGGAAAMSPALAAVQGGTLIYLEQQAHTNLYPPSGGFYPNGGILNQITDKLTYQNPKTLEIEPWIAESWSSNADKTEYTFKLRPGVTFSDGTPLDANAVAKNFDTYGLGNKEKRLPVSEVINNYQRSEVVDPLTVKFHFTRSSPGFLQGTATIGSGLVSLSTLNRSYDELGDARHIIGSGPFVVSGETLGREVELSARKDYDWGPVKSPQQGRANLDGIKVIVTGEDSVRIGALQAGQADFIRQIQAYDEKQTQDQGFIIYAAPTRGVNDSIAFRPDNPLVADLRVRQALLHATDSKQIVDTLFSANYPQAKSVIASSAAGFVDLSDKLKFDPQQANRLLDEAGWKKGGDGLREKDGKKLVLTVYESLPQPQNKAVLQLVSQQWGKVGARLNILAGDAGSRVADNLDPQKTPATVVEVGRADPDVIKSQFYPTNRDGLLQKGGTSSNSNFSDDKLNALLLGIASEVDAQQRLQIAGEAQNYLIDQAYVIPFFEEPQVFAGAPYLKGVSFEAVGRPSFYGAWLEKH
;
A
#
# COMPACT_ATOMS: atom_id res chain seq x y z
N VAL A 1 -51.39 26.42 -14.44
CA VAL A 1 -50.20 26.82 -15.19
C VAL A 1 -49.02 26.46 -14.31
N ALA A 2 -48.36 25.33 -14.63
CA ALA A 2 -47.14 24.87 -13.94
C ALA A 2 -45.94 25.45 -14.69
N LEU A 3 -45.17 26.29 -14.02
CA LEU A 3 -43.90 26.79 -14.49
C LEU A 3 -42.83 25.72 -14.15
N GLY A 4 -42.43 24.97 -15.17
CA GLY A 4 -41.31 24.09 -15.10
C GLY A 4 -40.00 24.88 -15.14
N GLY A 5 -39.29 24.98 -14.03
CA GLY A 5 -37.95 25.51 -13.98
C GLY A 5 -36.97 24.49 -14.57
N ALA A 6 -36.50 24.76 -15.79
CA ALA A 6 -35.34 24.03 -16.33
C ALA A 6 -34.09 24.45 -15.54
N ALA A 7 -33.56 23.55 -14.74
CA ALA A 7 -32.24 23.73 -14.15
C ALA A 7 -31.23 23.71 -15.30
N ALA A 8 -30.63 24.85 -15.59
CA ALA A 8 -29.53 24.96 -16.53
C ALA A 8 -28.33 24.21 -15.90
N MET A 9 -27.97 23.06 -16.47
CA MET A 9 -26.69 22.41 -16.17
C MET A 9 -25.60 23.35 -16.66
N SER A 10 -24.78 23.85 -15.73
CA SER A 10 -23.56 24.57 -16.07
C SER A 10 -22.70 23.67 -16.93
N PRO A 11 -22.16 24.11 -18.05
CA PRO A 11 -21.27 23.29 -18.86
C PRO A 11 -20.02 22.93 -18.02
N ALA A 12 -19.64 21.65 -18.06
CA ALA A 12 -18.37 21.20 -17.45
C ALA A 12 -17.24 22.04 -18.05
N LEU A 13 -16.37 22.61 -17.19
CA LEU A 13 -15.21 23.36 -17.62
C LEU A 13 -14.31 22.47 -18.48
N ALA A 14 -13.97 22.95 -19.68
CA ALA A 14 -13.02 22.24 -20.54
C ALA A 14 -11.62 22.28 -19.92
N ALA A 15 -10.90 21.17 -19.99
CA ALA A 15 -9.52 21.08 -19.53
C ALA A 15 -8.62 22.09 -20.26
N VAL A 16 -7.74 22.75 -19.49
CA VAL A 16 -6.72 23.66 -20.00
C VAL A 16 -5.47 22.86 -20.34
N GLN A 17 -4.90 23.11 -21.52
CA GLN A 17 -3.63 22.49 -21.94
C GLN A 17 -2.46 23.33 -21.47
N GLY A 18 -1.39 22.67 -21.02
CA GLY A 18 -0.14 23.30 -20.67
C GLY A 18 0.10 23.47 -19.16
N GLY A 19 1.24 24.02 -18.85
CA GLY A 19 1.69 24.25 -17.48
C GLY A 19 2.44 23.08 -16.86
N THR A 20 3.22 23.37 -15.85
CA THR A 20 3.98 22.40 -15.08
C THR A 20 3.41 22.31 -13.68
N LEU A 21 3.05 21.09 -13.27
CA LEU A 21 2.58 20.81 -11.91
C LEU A 21 3.77 20.79 -10.95
N ILE A 22 3.72 21.59 -9.91
CA ILE A 22 4.69 21.54 -8.82
C ILE A 22 4.12 20.67 -7.71
N TYR A 23 4.71 19.49 -7.54
CA TYR A 23 4.30 18.48 -6.58
C TYR A 23 5.36 18.31 -5.50
N LEU A 24 5.01 18.59 -4.25
CA LEU A 24 5.92 18.40 -3.12
C LEU A 24 5.68 17.04 -2.48
N GLU A 25 6.73 16.23 -2.50
CA GLU A 25 6.76 14.93 -1.85
C GLU A 25 7.46 15.04 -0.50
N GLN A 26 6.98 14.32 0.50
CA GLN A 26 7.57 14.32 1.84
C GLN A 26 8.95 13.67 1.87
N GLN A 27 9.14 12.62 1.08
CA GLN A 27 10.36 11.82 1.07
C GLN A 27 10.84 11.59 -0.35
N ALA A 28 12.16 11.43 -0.51
CA ALA A 28 12.74 11.00 -1.77
C ALA A 28 12.35 9.54 -2.08
N HIS A 29 12.23 9.24 -3.37
CA HIS A 29 12.14 7.85 -3.79
C HIS A 29 13.43 7.10 -3.45
N THR A 30 13.31 5.80 -3.25
CA THR A 30 14.46 4.92 -2.95
C THR A 30 14.88 4.12 -4.17
N ASN A 31 13.92 3.46 -4.82
CA ASN A 31 14.16 2.65 -6.00
C ASN A 31 12.92 2.58 -6.87
N LEU A 32 13.10 2.63 -8.19
CA LEU A 32 12.00 2.64 -9.14
C LEU A 32 11.89 1.33 -9.94
N TYR A 33 12.51 0.25 -9.46
CA TYR A 33 12.13 -1.09 -9.89
C TYR A 33 10.64 -1.28 -9.55
N PRO A 34 9.75 -1.57 -10.52
CA PRO A 34 8.31 -1.54 -10.28
C PRO A 34 7.81 -2.29 -9.04
N PRO A 35 8.31 -3.51 -8.72
CA PRO A 35 7.95 -4.17 -7.46
C PRO A 35 8.29 -3.38 -6.18
N SER A 36 9.18 -2.38 -6.25
CA SER A 36 9.46 -1.46 -5.14
C SER A 36 8.48 -0.29 -5.04
N GLY A 37 7.51 -0.22 -5.95
CA GLY A 37 6.51 0.86 -6.02
C GLY A 37 5.51 0.89 -4.88
N GLY A 38 5.52 -0.12 -4.02
CA GLY A 38 4.71 -0.13 -2.80
C GLY A 38 5.02 1.02 -1.85
N PHE A 39 6.27 1.43 -1.74
CA PHE A 39 6.66 2.64 -1.06
C PHE A 39 6.12 3.85 -1.83
N TYR A 40 5.30 4.68 -1.20
CA TYR A 40 4.51 5.70 -1.90
C TYR A 40 5.34 6.74 -2.67
N PRO A 41 6.49 7.22 -2.20
CA PRO A 41 7.34 8.08 -3.01
C PRO A 41 7.82 7.43 -4.32
N ASN A 42 8.07 6.13 -4.31
CA ASN A 42 8.40 5.37 -5.53
C ASN A 42 7.18 5.26 -6.45
N GLY A 43 6.06 4.81 -5.89
CA GLY A 43 4.82 4.59 -6.62
C GLY A 43 4.24 5.86 -7.22
N GLY A 44 4.37 6.98 -6.55
CA GLY A 44 3.91 8.29 -7.03
C GLY A 44 4.60 8.71 -8.34
N ILE A 45 5.88 8.39 -8.51
CA ILE A 45 6.61 8.62 -9.77
C ILE A 45 6.25 7.54 -10.79
N LEU A 46 6.34 6.27 -10.39
CA LEU A 46 6.07 5.15 -11.30
C LEU A 46 4.68 5.23 -11.93
N ASN A 47 3.68 5.72 -11.19
CA ASN A 47 2.32 5.83 -11.69
C ASN A 47 2.18 6.83 -12.85
N GLN A 48 3.13 7.75 -13.01
CA GLN A 48 3.12 8.75 -14.09
C GLN A 48 3.89 8.28 -15.34
N ILE A 49 4.86 7.39 -15.17
CA ILE A 49 5.80 7.02 -16.23
C ILE A 49 5.63 5.59 -16.74
N THR A 50 4.83 4.76 -16.07
CA THR A 50 4.57 3.38 -16.49
C THR A 50 3.09 3.14 -16.70
N ASP A 51 2.78 2.24 -17.63
CA ASP A 51 1.44 1.67 -17.80
C ASP A 51 1.43 0.25 -17.23
N LYS A 52 0.22 -0.30 -17.08
CA LYS A 52 0.00 -1.67 -16.62
C LYS A 52 -0.84 -2.44 -17.64
N LEU A 53 -0.82 -3.76 -17.58
CA LEU A 53 -1.65 -4.56 -18.48
C LEU A 53 -3.14 -4.24 -18.32
N THR A 54 -3.57 -4.07 -17.07
CA THR A 54 -4.96 -3.80 -16.72
C THR A 54 -5.06 -2.60 -15.79
N TYR A 55 -6.26 -2.09 -15.66
CA TYR A 55 -6.59 -0.98 -14.77
C TYR A 55 -7.60 -1.44 -13.73
N GLN A 56 -7.34 -1.20 -12.46
CA GLN A 56 -8.32 -1.45 -11.41
C GLN A 56 -9.11 -0.18 -11.12
N ASN A 57 -10.43 -0.24 -11.33
CA ASN A 57 -11.30 0.88 -11.03
C ASN A 57 -11.28 1.17 -9.54
N PRO A 58 -10.90 2.39 -9.11
CA PRO A 58 -10.78 2.70 -7.69
C PRO A 58 -12.13 2.76 -6.94
N LYS A 59 -13.25 2.85 -7.66
CA LYS A 59 -14.59 2.88 -7.05
C LYS A 59 -15.20 1.49 -6.94
N THR A 60 -15.13 0.70 -8.01
CA THR A 60 -15.77 -0.62 -8.10
C THR A 60 -14.82 -1.77 -7.79
N LEU A 61 -13.49 -1.52 -7.85
CA LEU A 61 -12.41 -2.50 -7.77
C LEU A 61 -12.40 -3.50 -8.94
N GLU A 62 -13.24 -3.31 -9.95
CA GLU A 62 -13.25 -4.12 -11.15
C GLU A 62 -11.99 -3.91 -11.97
N ILE A 63 -11.54 -4.97 -12.64
CA ILE A 63 -10.39 -4.92 -13.54
C ILE A 63 -10.87 -4.58 -14.94
N GLU A 64 -10.27 -3.57 -15.54
CA GLU A 64 -10.66 -3.00 -16.82
C GLU A 64 -9.50 -3.04 -17.83
N PRO A 65 -9.78 -3.00 -19.15
CA PRO A 65 -8.74 -3.00 -20.17
C PRO A 65 -7.83 -1.75 -20.12
N TRP A 66 -6.56 -1.99 -20.39
CA TRP A 66 -5.56 -0.92 -20.57
C TRP A 66 -4.60 -1.30 -21.69
N ILE A 67 -3.34 -1.70 -21.38
CA ILE A 67 -2.41 -2.20 -22.40
C ILE A 67 -2.90 -3.54 -22.96
N ALA A 68 -3.51 -4.37 -22.13
CA ALA A 68 -4.27 -5.52 -22.60
C ALA A 68 -5.69 -5.08 -22.98
N GLU A 69 -6.08 -5.37 -24.22
CA GLU A 69 -7.44 -5.14 -24.72
C GLU A 69 -8.42 -6.14 -24.14
N SER A 70 -7.96 -7.37 -23.93
CA SER A 70 -8.76 -8.47 -23.41
C SER A 70 -7.86 -9.55 -22.81
N TRP A 71 -8.48 -10.44 -22.06
CA TRP A 71 -7.79 -11.57 -21.43
C TRP A 71 -8.75 -12.71 -21.19
N SER A 72 -8.17 -13.89 -20.98
CA SER A 72 -8.88 -15.08 -20.57
C SER A 72 -8.00 -15.91 -19.64
N SER A 73 -8.62 -16.85 -18.94
CA SER A 73 -7.88 -17.81 -18.11
C SER A 73 -8.52 -19.18 -18.26
N ASN A 74 -7.75 -20.24 -17.97
CA ASN A 74 -8.34 -21.57 -17.82
C ASN A 74 -9.15 -21.64 -16.50
N ALA A 75 -9.93 -22.71 -16.32
CA ALA A 75 -10.78 -22.87 -15.14
C ALA A 75 -9.97 -22.92 -13.84
N ASP A 76 -8.78 -23.50 -13.87
CA ASP A 76 -7.92 -23.68 -12.69
C ASP A 76 -7.12 -22.44 -12.33
N LYS A 77 -7.18 -21.37 -13.14
CA LYS A 77 -6.36 -20.16 -12.92
C LYS A 77 -4.86 -20.45 -12.86
N THR A 78 -4.41 -21.42 -13.63
CA THR A 78 -2.98 -21.76 -13.83
C THR A 78 -2.44 -21.21 -15.13
N GLU A 79 -3.31 -20.71 -16.01
CA GLU A 79 -2.95 -20.08 -17.28
C GLU A 79 -3.78 -18.82 -17.50
N TYR A 80 -3.12 -17.74 -17.89
CA TYR A 80 -3.75 -16.48 -18.30
C TYR A 80 -3.21 -16.06 -19.65
N THR A 81 -4.11 -15.66 -20.56
CA THR A 81 -3.75 -15.18 -21.89
C THR A 81 -4.20 -13.74 -22.05
N PHE A 82 -3.30 -12.86 -22.45
CA PHE A 82 -3.57 -11.44 -22.66
C PHE A 82 -3.35 -11.08 -24.12
N LYS A 83 -4.32 -10.36 -24.70
CA LYS A 83 -4.19 -9.74 -26.03
C LYS A 83 -3.85 -8.27 -25.84
N LEU A 84 -2.76 -7.84 -26.45
CA LEU A 84 -2.21 -6.51 -26.27
C LEU A 84 -2.75 -5.53 -27.32
N ARG A 85 -2.86 -4.28 -26.91
CA ARG A 85 -3.12 -3.15 -27.78
C ARG A 85 -1.94 -2.95 -28.74
N PRO A 86 -2.18 -2.80 -30.07
CA PRO A 86 -1.10 -2.57 -31.02
C PRO A 86 -0.58 -1.13 -30.95
N GLY A 87 0.64 -0.90 -31.43
CA GLY A 87 1.22 0.42 -31.63
C GLY A 87 1.75 1.12 -30.38
N VAL A 88 1.75 0.45 -29.23
CA VAL A 88 2.31 1.01 -27.98
C VAL A 88 3.83 0.91 -28.01
N THR A 89 4.51 1.99 -27.64
CA THR A 89 5.96 2.03 -27.55
C THR A 89 6.42 2.58 -26.21
N PHE A 90 7.60 2.14 -25.78
CA PHE A 90 8.31 2.78 -24.68
C PHE A 90 8.91 4.12 -25.14
N SER A 91 9.30 4.95 -24.19
CA SER A 91 9.84 6.29 -24.50
C SER A 91 11.17 6.27 -25.24
N ASP A 92 11.86 5.14 -25.29
CA ASP A 92 13.06 4.94 -26.12
C ASP A 92 12.73 4.49 -27.57
N GLY A 93 11.45 4.40 -27.92
CA GLY A 93 10.97 3.98 -29.23
C GLY A 93 10.85 2.48 -29.43
N THR A 94 11.27 1.66 -28.46
CA THR A 94 11.11 0.19 -28.57
C THR A 94 9.65 -0.21 -28.38
N PRO A 95 9.18 -1.29 -29.03
CA PRO A 95 7.77 -1.67 -28.96
C PRO A 95 7.43 -2.30 -27.59
N LEU A 96 6.23 -1.99 -27.12
CA LEU A 96 5.61 -2.72 -26.02
C LEU A 96 4.78 -3.84 -26.63
N ASP A 97 5.42 -4.95 -26.89
CA ASP A 97 4.82 -6.15 -27.47
C ASP A 97 4.81 -7.32 -26.50
N ALA A 98 4.35 -8.48 -26.94
CA ALA A 98 4.28 -9.68 -26.12
C ALA A 98 5.64 -10.09 -25.56
N ASN A 99 6.72 -9.92 -26.30
CA ASN A 99 8.07 -10.23 -25.83
C ASN A 99 8.48 -9.31 -24.67
N ALA A 100 8.20 -8.01 -24.77
CA ALA A 100 8.49 -7.05 -23.70
C ALA A 100 7.67 -7.36 -22.45
N VAL A 101 6.38 -7.64 -22.58
CA VAL A 101 5.50 -8.02 -21.47
C VAL A 101 5.98 -9.31 -20.81
N ALA A 102 6.32 -10.32 -21.61
CA ALA A 102 6.86 -11.59 -21.12
C ALA A 102 8.11 -11.38 -20.25
N LYS A 103 9.06 -10.57 -20.72
CA LYS A 103 10.30 -10.27 -20.00
C LYS A 103 10.04 -9.50 -18.70
N ASN A 104 9.10 -8.57 -18.70
CA ASN A 104 8.69 -7.86 -17.48
C ASN A 104 8.20 -8.85 -16.42
N PHE A 105 7.24 -9.71 -16.76
CA PHE A 105 6.65 -10.65 -15.81
C PHE A 105 7.58 -11.81 -15.44
N ASP A 106 8.45 -12.27 -16.33
CA ASP A 106 9.50 -13.22 -15.96
C ASP A 106 10.40 -12.65 -14.87
N THR A 107 10.77 -11.37 -14.99
CA THR A 107 11.56 -10.68 -13.98
C THR A 107 10.79 -10.52 -12.68
N TYR A 108 9.54 -10.09 -12.75
CA TYR A 108 8.72 -9.86 -11.55
C TYR A 108 8.31 -11.16 -10.85
N GLY A 109 8.11 -12.22 -11.61
CA GLY A 109 7.70 -13.52 -11.08
C GLY A 109 8.83 -14.42 -10.61
N LEU A 110 10.00 -14.34 -11.24
CA LEU A 110 11.15 -15.20 -10.95
C LEU A 110 12.33 -14.45 -10.34
N GLY A 111 12.34 -13.13 -10.42
CA GLY A 111 13.48 -12.31 -10.02
C GLY A 111 14.65 -12.40 -11.00
N ASN A 112 15.72 -11.71 -10.69
CA ASN A 112 16.99 -11.80 -11.39
C ASN A 112 18.13 -11.63 -10.38
N LYS A 113 18.76 -12.72 -10.01
CA LYS A 113 19.81 -12.73 -8.96
C LYS A 113 21.04 -11.95 -9.39
N GLU A 114 21.45 -12.05 -10.65
CA GLU A 114 22.61 -11.35 -11.19
C GLU A 114 22.44 -9.83 -11.05
N LYS A 115 21.25 -9.32 -11.35
CA LYS A 115 20.90 -7.89 -11.26
C LYS A 115 20.38 -7.50 -9.87
N ARG A 116 20.23 -8.44 -8.96
CA ARG A 116 19.64 -8.26 -7.63
C ARG A 116 18.21 -7.73 -7.67
N LEU A 117 17.44 -8.10 -8.67
CA LEU A 117 16.04 -7.76 -8.80
C LEU A 117 15.20 -8.80 -8.04
N PRO A 118 14.49 -8.40 -6.98
CA PRO A 118 13.67 -9.34 -6.22
C PRO A 118 12.37 -9.71 -6.94
N VAL A 119 11.78 -10.81 -6.50
CA VAL A 119 10.45 -11.24 -6.94
C VAL A 119 9.40 -10.29 -6.37
N SER A 120 8.37 -10.01 -7.15
CA SER A 120 7.21 -9.25 -6.69
C SER A 120 6.37 -10.07 -5.71
N GLU A 121 6.01 -9.47 -4.57
CA GLU A 121 5.15 -10.12 -3.57
C GLU A 121 3.70 -10.30 -4.03
N VAL A 122 3.28 -9.61 -5.09
CA VAL A 122 1.91 -9.70 -5.62
C VAL A 122 1.74 -10.80 -6.67
N ILE A 123 2.83 -11.46 -7.07
CA ILE A 123 2.80 -12.54 -8.07
C ILE A 123 3.12 -13.86 -7.38
N ASN A 124 2.11 -14.71 -7.25
CA ASN A 124 2.24 -16.00 -6.59
C ASN A 124 2.37 -17.14 -7.60
N ASN A 125 3.22 -18.12 -7.28
CA ASN A 125 3.29 -19.40 -8.03
C ASN A 125 3.64 -19.24 -9.53
N TYR A 126 4.34 -18.18 -9.89
CA TYR A 126 4.73 -17.93 -11.28
C TYR A 126 5.68 -19.00 -11.78
N GLN A 127 5.42 -19.53 -12.96
CA GLN A 127 6.28 -20.52 -13.61
C GLN A 127 7.05 -19.94 -14.80
N ARG A 128 6.33 -19.44 -15.80
CA ARG A 128 6.92 -18.94 -17.05
C ARG A 128 5.92 -18.13 -17.86
N SER A 129 6.43 -17.40 -18.82
CA SER A 129 5.66 -16.78 -19.89
C SER A 129 5.82 -17.55 -21.21
N GLU A 130 4.89 -17.27 -22.13
CA GLU A 130 4.90 -17.81 -23.49
C GLU A 130 4.45 -16.72 -24.46
N VAL A 131 5.27 -16.39 -25.43
CA VAL A 131 4.90 -15.47 -26.49
C VAL A 131 4.20 -16.28 -27.58
N VAL A 132 2.88 -16.11 -27.69
CA VAL A 132 2.05 -16.82 -28.67
C VAL A 132 2.19 -16.18 -30.04
N ASP A 133 2.10 -14.85 -30.09
CA ASP A 133 2.36 -14.02 -31.26
C ASP A 133 2.80 -12.61 -30.76
N PRO A 134 3.16 -11.67 -31.65
CA PRO A 134 3.66 -10.36 -31.21
C PRO A 134 2.74 -9.55 -30.28
N LEU A 135 1.43 -9.84 -30.28
CA LEU A 135 0.44 -9.16 -29.45
C LEU A 135 -0.32 -10.09 -28.50
N THR A 136 0.13 -11.33 -28.34
CA THR A 136 -0.51 -12.30 -27.45
C THR A 136 0.53 -12.95 -26.55
N VAL A 137 0.35 -12.81 -25.25
CA VAL A 137 1.22 -13.40 -24.22
C VAL A 137 0.41 -14.29 -23.30
N LYS A 138 0.96 -15.44 -22.94
CA LYS A 138 0.38 -16.38 -22.00
C LYS A 138 1.31 -16.55 -20.81
N PHE A 139 0.73 -16.60 -19.61
CA PHE A 139 1.44 -16.85 -18.36
C PHE A 139 1.01 -18.18 -17.76
N HIS A 140 1.98 -18.94 -17.29
CA HIS A 140 1.80 -20.24 -16.68
C HIS A 140 2.20 -20.20 -15.20
N PHE A 141 1.41 -20.83 -14.37
CA PHE A 141 1.59 -20.88 -12.92
C PHE A 141 1.68 -22.33 -12.44
N THR A 142 2.47 -22.56 -11.39
CA THR A 142 2.63 -23.89 -10.77
C THR A 142 1.42 -24.31 -9.96
N ARG A 143 0.58 -23.36 -9.57
CA ARG A 143 -0.67 -23.55 -8.83
C ARG A 143 -1.68 -22.50 -9.25
N SER A 144 -2.94 -22.73 -8.90
CA SER A 144 -4.00 -21.73 -9.09
C SER A 144 -3.59 -20.37 -8.52
N SER A 145 -3.72 -19.33 -9.30
CA SER A 145 -3.30 -17.97 -8.95
C SER A 145 -4.41 -16.97 -9.25
N PRO A 146 -5.53 -17.00 -8.51
CA PRO A 146 -6.71 -16.16 -8.78
C PRO A 146 -6.44 -14.66 -8.62
N GLY A 147 -5.43 -14.28 -7.84
CA GLY A 147 -5.05 -12.88 -7.64
C GLY A 147 -4.18 -12.29 -8.75
N PHE A 148 -3.77 -13.08 -9.75
CA PHE A 148 -2.85 -12.59 -10.78
C PHE A 148 -3.45 -11.46 -11.60
N LEU A 149 -4.74 -11.55 -11.96
CA LEU A 149 -5.38 -10.50 -12.76
C LEU A 149 -5.32 -9.14 -12.04
N GLN A 150 -5.65 -9.10 -10.75
CA GLN A 150 -5.48 -7.88 -9.95
C GLN A 150 -4.00 -7.48 -9.87
N GLY A 151 -3.09 -8.45 -9.74
CA GLY A 151 -1.65 -8.21 -9.75
C GLY A 151 -1.17 -7.47 -11.00
N THR A 152 -1.77 -7.72 -12.16
CA THR A 152 -1.43 -7.03 -13.42
C THR A 152 -1.86 -5.56 -13.45
N ALA A 153 -2.69 -5.13 -12.51
CA ALA A 153 -3.15 -3.74 -12.36
C ALA A 153 -2.39 -2.97 -11.27
N THR A 154 -1.54 -3.63 -10.49
CA THR A 154 -0.81 -2.96 -9.40
C THR A 154 0.39 -2.17 -9.90
N ILE A 155 0.81 -1.22 -9.11
CA ILE A 155 2.01 -0.42 -9.40
C ILE A 155 3.26 -1.30 -9.55
N GLY A 156 3.34 -2.40 -8.80
CA GLY A 156 4.45 -3.35 -8.87
C GLY A 156 4.55 -4.11 -10.20
N SER A 157 3.55 -4.03 -11.06
CA SER A 157 3.51 -4.63 -12.40
C SER A 157 3.65 -3.60 -13.52
N GLY A 158 4.15 -2.42 -13.22
CA GLY A 158 4.44 -1.39 -14.22
C GLY A 158 5.35 -1.93 -15.33
N LEU A 159 5.02 -1.59 -16.57
CA LEU A 159 5.73 -2.08 -17.75
C LEU A 159 6.89 -1.15 -18.09
N VAL A 160 8.08 -1.72 -18.24
CA VAL A 160 9.32 -1.00 -18.55
C VAL A 160 10.04 -1.65 -19.72
N SER A 161 10.91 -0.89 -20.38
CA SER A 161 11.68 -1.36 -21.53
C SER A 161 12.69 -2.45 -21.14
N LEU A 162 13.13 -3.23 -22.12
CA LEU A 162 14.17 -4.24 -21.92
C LEU A 162 15.48 -3.60 -21.41
N SER A 163 15.81 -2.40 -21.86
CA SER A 163 16.99 -1.67 -21.38
C SER A 163 16.91 -1.37 -19.89
N THR A 164 15.73 -1.05 -19.36
CA THR A 164 15.51 -0.87 -17.92
C THR A 164 15.66 -2.19 -17.17
N LEU A 165 15.07 -3.29 -17.68
CA LEU A 165 15.18 -4.61 -17.06
C LEU A 165 16.62 -5.15 -17.03
N ASN A 166 17.49 -4.68 -17.91
CA ASN A 166 18.91 -5.06 -17.94
C ASN A 166 19.77 -4.29 -16.93
N ARG A 167 19.19 -3.32 -16.21
CA ARG A 167 19.87 -2.57 -15.14
C ARG A 167 19.86 -3.34 -13.83
N SER A 168 20.86 -3.10 -13.00
CA SER A 168 20.88 -3.62 -11.65
C SER A 168 19.88 -2.88 -10.74
N TYR A 169 19.52 -3.51 -9.63
CA TYR A 169 18.64 -2.87 -8.64
C TYR A 169 19.15 -1.50 -8.21
N ASP A 170 20.46 -1.38 -7.92
CA ASP A 170 21.05 -0.10 -7.51
C ASP A 170 20.95 0.97 -8.59
N GLU A 171 21.14 0.61 -9.87
CA GLU A 171 21.01 1.54 -10.98
C GLU A 171 19.57 2.07 -11.13
N LEU A 172 18.57 1.27 -10.73
CA LEU A 172 17.16 1.67 -10.79
C LEU A 172 16.75 2.63 -9.66
N GLY A 173 17.67 3.01 -8.80
CA GLY A 173 17.52 4.15 -7.89
C GLY A 173 17.56 5.50 -8.60
N ASP A 174 18.09 5.54 -9.83
CA ASP A 174 18.11 6.73 -10.68
C ASP A 174 16.90 6.70 -11.63
N ALA A 175 15.99 7.67 -11.49
CA ALA A 175 14.76 7.74 -12.27
C ALA A 175 15.01 7.80 -13.78
N ARG A 176 16.14 8.36 -14.22
CA ARG A 176 16.51 8.47 -15.64
C ARG A 176 16.69 7.12 -16.33
N HIS A 177 16.93 6.06 -15.56
CA HIS A 177 17.05 4.69 -16.07
C HIS A 177 15.70 3.99 -16.27
N ILE A 178 14.60 4.59 -15.83
CA ILE A 178 13.27 4.00 -15.91
C ILE A 178 12.61 4.46 -17.21
N ILE A 179 12.58 3.59 -18.17
CA ILE A 179 11.98 3.83 -19.49
C ILE A 179 10.67 3.08 -19.56
N GLY A 180 9.58 3.81 -19.39
CA GLY A 180 8.21 3.28 -19.42
C GLY A 180 7.47 3.66 -20.68
N SER A 181 6.20 3.30 -20.72
CA SER A 181 5.26 3.67 -21.79
C SER A 181 4.22 4.68 -21.35
N GLY A 182 4.36 5.25 -20.15
CA GLY A 182 3.36 6.10 -19.54
C GLY A 182 3.19 7.47 -20.18
N PRO A 183 2.21 8.26 -19.68
CA PRO A 183 1.90 9.58 -20.21
C PRO A 183 2.98 10.63 -19.97
N PHE A 184 3.91 10.35 -19.06
CA PHE A 184 5.06 11.22 -18.77
C PHE A 184 6.37 10.44 -18.89
N VAL A 185 7.44 11.17 -19.16
CA VAL A 185 8.80 10.66 -19.32
C VAL A 185 9.72 11.40 -18.35
N VAL A 186 10.65 10.69 -17.74
CA VAL A 186 11.68 11.33 -16.89
C VAL A 186 12.58 12.19 -17.78
N SER A 187 12.58 13.50 -17.52
CA SER A 187 13.40 14.48 -18.26
C SER A 187 14.60 14.99 -17.47
N GLY A 188 14.65 14.76 -16.16
CA GLY A 188 15.76 15.13 -15.32
C GLY A 188 15.63 14.62 -13.90
N GLU A 189 16.75 14.58 -13.20
CA GLU A 189 16.79 14.23 -11.79
C GLU A 189 17.99 14.84 -11.09
N THR A 190 17.74 15.38 -9.90
CA THR A 190 18.75 15.65 -8.89
C THR A 190 18.48 14.70 -7.74
N LEU A 191 19.32 13.67 -7.59
CA LEU A 191 19.10 12.58 -6.64
C LEU A 191 18.83 13.09 -5.22
N GLY A 192 17.77 12.57 -4.61
CA GLY A 192 17.33 12.93 -3.27
C GLY A 192 16.62 14.28 -3.16
N ARG A 193 16.46 15.04 -4.25
CA ARG A 193 15.92 16.40 -4.23
C ARG A 193 14.77 16.63 -5.19
N GLU A 194 14.89 16.24 -6.47
CA GLU A 194 13.93 16.58 -7.49
C GLU A 194 13.93 15.57 -8.64
N VAL A 195 12.73 15.26 -9.14
CA VAL A 195 12.54 14.52 -10.39
C VAL A 195 11.68 15.37 -11.31
N GLU A 196 12.13 15.56 -12.54
CA GLU A 196 11.39 16.28 -13.58
C GLU A 196 10.79 15.29 -14.57
N LEU A 197 9.49 15.42 -14.83
CA LEU A 197 8.75 14.64 -15.80
C LEU A 197 8.21 15.58 -16.88
N SER A 198 8.27 15.12 -18.13
CA SER A 198 7.71 15.83 -19.28
C SER A 198 6.63 14.99 -19.93
N ALA A 199 5.56 15.63 -20.41
CA ALA A 199 4.49 14.97 -21.11
C ALA A 199 5.02 14.25 -22.36
N ARG A 200 4.58 13.02 -22.56
CA ARG A 200 4.84 12.28 -23.78
C ARG A 200 3.83 12.70 -24.84
N LYS A 201 4.30 13.32 -25.93
CA LYS A 201 3.43 13.97 -26.93
C LYS A 201 2.59 13.00 -27.75
N ASP A 202 3.12 11.80 -28.00
CA ASP A 202 2.46 10.76 -28.79
C ASP A 202 1.70 9.74 -27.95
N TYR A 203 1.56 9.94 -26.65
CA TYR A 203 0.80 9.05 -25.77
C TYR A 203 -0.67 9.00 -26.19
N ASP A 204 -1.17 7.80 -26.51
CA ASP A 204 -2.52 7.59 -27.01
C ASP A 204 -3.11 6.24 -26.55
N TRP A 205 -2.64 5.72 -25.43
CA TRP A 205 -3.03 4.40 -24.94
C TRP A 205 -3.30 4.39 -23.43
N GLY A 206 -3.99 5.41 -22.95
CA GLY A 206 -4.51 5.44 -21.58
C GLY A 206 -5.53 4.32 -21.32
N PRO A 207 -5.92 4.10 -20.06
CA PRO A 207 -6.95 3.13 -19.72
C PRO A 207 -8.20 3.36 -20.59
N VAL A 208 -8.76 2.28 -21.14
CA VAL A 208 -9.82 2.37 -22.17
C VAL A 208 -11.03 3.18 -21.71
N LYS A 209 -11.39 3.06 -20.42
CA LYS A 209 -12.52 3.79 -19.82
C LYS A 209 -12.12 5.12 -19.17
N SER A 210 -10.88 5.55 -19.32
CA SER A 210 -10.44 6.85 -18.77
C SER A 210 -11.15 8.01 -19.45
N PRO A 211 -11.63 9.01 -18.69
CA PRO A 211 -12.17 10.23 -19.29
C PRO A 211 -11.11 11.04 -20.03
N GLN A 212 -9.84 10.95 -19.64
CA GLN A 212 -8.71 11.52 -20.38
C GLN A 212 -8.25 10.54 -21.46
N GLN A 213 -8.09 11.03 -22.68
CA GLN A 213 -7.55 10.28 -23.82
C GLN A 213 -6.45 11.10 -24.49
N GLY A 214 -5.49 10.41 -25.11
CA GLY A 214 -4.36 11.05 -25.79
C GLY A 214 -3.35 11.65 -24.81
N ARG A 215 -2.61 12.63 -25.27
CA ARG A 215 -1.59 13.33 -24.48
C ARG A 215 -2.18 13.89 -23.17
N ALA A 216 -1.39 13.85 -22.08
CA ALA A 216 -1.73 14.53 -20.85
C ALA A 216 -1.93 16.05 -21.08
N ASN A 217 -2.78 16.67 -20.23
CA ASN A 217 -3.03 18.12 -20.33
C ASN A 217 -1.81 18.95 -19.88
N LEU A 218 -1.10 18.48 -18.88
CA LEU A 218 0.10 19.14 -18.35
C LEU A 218 1.29 18.98 -19.32
N ASP A 219 2.16 19.98 -19.37
CA ASP A 219 3.44 19.86 -20.07
C ASP A 219 4.47 19.07 -19.28
N GLY A 220 4.39 19.13 -17.97
CA GLY A 220 5.33 18.43 -17.09
C GLY A 220 4.93 18.43 -15.64
N ILE A 221 5.75 17.75 -14.85
CA ILE A 221 5.60 17.65 -13.40
C ILE A 221 6.99 17.79 -12.79
N LYS A 222 7.10 18.62 -11.75
CA LYS A 222 8.29 18.65 -10.89
C LYS A 222 7.92 18.03 -9.55
N VAL A 223 8.57 16.93 -9.22
CA VAL A 223 8.43 16.26 -7.93
C VAL A 223 9.59 16.71 -7.06
N ILE A 224 9.31 17.53 -6.06
CA ILE A 224 10.33 18.16 -5.21
C ILE A 224 10.22 17.60 -3.80
N VAL A 225 11.32 17.08 -3.26
CA VAL A 225 11.38 16.55 -1.90
C VAL A 225 11.40 17.70 -0.91
N THR A 226 10.39 17.72 -0.03
CA THR A 226 10.22 18.75 0.99
C THR A 226 9.76 18.07 2.28
N GLY A 227 10.71 17.78 3.17
CA GLY A 227 10.47 16.93 4.35
C GLY A 227 9.62 17.56 5.45
N GLU A 228 9.67 18.89 5.59
CA GLU A 228 8.99 19.59 6.68
C GLU A 228 7.53 19.90 6.33
N ASP A 229 6.60 19.51 7.18
CA ASP A 229 5.16 19.70 6.97
C ASP A 229 4.82 21.19 6.78
N SER A 230 5.35 22.07 7.62
CA SER A 230 5.09 23.51 7.56
C SER A 230 5.61 24.14 6.28
N VAL A 231 6.72 23.64 5.74
CA VAL A 231 7.30 24.13 4.49
C VAL A 231 6.44 23.72 3.29
N ARG A 232 5.95 22.49 3.28
CA ARG A 232 5.02 22.03 2.22
C ARG A 232 3.73 22.85 2.22
N ILE A 233 3.11 23.00 3.38
CA ILE A 233 1.87 23.78 3.52
C ILE A 233 2.11 25.25 3.16
N GLY A 234 3.20 25.84 3.64
CA GLY A 234 3.56 27.21 3.32
C GLY A 234 3.77 27.45 1.83
N ALA A 235 4.41 26.52 1.13
CA ALA A 235 4.60 26.63 -0.32
C ALA A 235 3.26 26.55 -1.08
N LEU A 236 2.35 25.69 -0.63
CA LEU A 236 1.00 25.62 -1.18
C LEU A 236 0.24 26.94 -0.98
N GLN A 237 0.29 27.49 0.22
CA GLN A 237 -0.36 28.76 0.57
C GLN A 237 0.20 29.94 -0.22
N ALA A 238 1.51 29.95 -0.48
CA ALA A 238 2.20 31.00 -1.22
C ALA A 238 2.06 30.87 -2.75
N GLY A 239 1.40 29.81 -3.25
CA GLY A 239 1.28 29.55 -4.68
C GLY A 239 2.58 29.04 -5.33
N GLN A 240 3.53 28.57 -4.54
CA GLN A 240 4.80 28.00 -5.01
C GLN A 240 4.69 26.49 -5.28
N ALA A 241 3.66 25.84 -4.77
CA ALA A 241 3.32 24.45 -5.04
C ALA A 241 1.84 24.34 -5.38
N ASP A 242 1.50 23.35 -6.20
CA ASP A 242 0.13 23.11 -6.64
C ASP A 242 -0.52 21.93 -5.92
N PHE A 243 0.29 20.97 -5.48
CA PHE A 243 -0.15 19.73 -4.87
C PHE A 243 0.92 19.22 -3.92
N ILE A 244 0.52 18.79 -2.72
CA ILE A 244 1.47 18.29 -1.72
C ILE A 244 1.00 16.93 -1.19
N ARG A 245 1.93 15.99 -1.02
CA ARG A 245 1.67 14.75 -0.33
C ARG A 245 2.07 14.86 1.12
N GLN A 246 1.24 14.31 1.93
CA GLN A 246 1.27 14.23 3.36
C GLN A 246 0.85 15.54 4.00
N ILE A 247 -0.41 15.58 4.37
CA ILE A 247 -0.94 16.57 5.29
C ILE A 247 -1.29 15.87 6.60
N GLN A 248 -0.84 16.42 7.71
CA GLN A 248 -1.15 15.86 9.02
C GLN A 248 -2.62 16.12 9.38
N ALA A 249 -3.23 15.21 10.12
CA ALA A 249 -4.64 15.32 10.48
C ALA A 249 -4.96 16.66 11.18
N TYR A 250 -4.07 17.13 12.03
CA TYR A 250 -4.26 18.41 12.75
C TYR A 250 -4.15 19.65 11.86
N ASP A 251 -3.60 19.53 10.66
CA ASP A 251 -3.48 20.61 9.69
C ASP A 251 -4.61 20.62 8.65
N GLU A 252 -5.41 19.56 8.56
CA GLU A 252 -6.42 19.40 7.51
C GLU A 252 -7.46 20.51 7.53
N LYS A 253 -8.06 20.77 8.71
CA LYS A 253 -9.14 21.76 8.82
C LYS A 253 -8.67 23.17 8.47
N GLN A 254 -7.53 23.61 8.97
CA GLN A 254 -6.99 24.93 8.68
C GLN A 254 -6.68 25.11 7.20
N THR A 255 -6.08 24.09 6.58
CA THR A 255 -5.75 24.11 5.15
C THR A 255 -7.01 24.18 4.30
N GLN A 256 -8.05 23.42 4.66
CA GLN A 256 -9.33 23.44 3.99
C GLN A 256 -10.05 24.79 4.16
N ASP A 257 -10.03 25.36 5.35
CA ASP A 257 -10.64 26.68 5.65
C ASP A 257 -9.99 27.81 4.84
N GLN A 258 -8.74 27.65 4.44
CA GLN A 258 -8.01 28.59 3.58
C GLN A 258 -8.32 28.42 2.07
N GLY A 259 -9.20 27.49 1.71
CA GLY A 259 -9.65 27.27 0.34
C GLY A 259 -8.93 26.18 -0.43
N PHE A 260 -8.03 25.45 0.20
CA PHE A 260 -7.34 24.31 -0.43
C PHE A 260 -8.20 23.06 -0.35
N ILE A 261 -7.95 22.13 -1.28
CA ILE A 261 -8.72 20.88 -1.37
C ILE A 261 -7.92 19.79 -0.65
N ILE A 262 -8.57 19.11 0.29
CA ILE A 262 -8.01 17.94 0.96
C ILE A 262 -8.48 16.68 0.23
N TYR A 263 -7.53 15.83 -0.15
CA TYR A 263 -7.79 14.53 -0.77
C TYR A 263 -7.38 13.45 0.24
N ALA A 264 -8.29 12.57 0.58
CA ALA A 264 -8.03 11.41 1.43
C ALA A 264 -8.34 10.14 0.64
N ALA A 265 -7.31 9.50 0.13
CA ALA A 265 -7.44 8.32 -0.71
C ALA A 265 -7.22 7.05 0.12
N PRO A 266 -8.19 6.10 0.16
CA PRO A 266 -8.06 4.87 0.94
C PRO A 266 -6.96 3.96 0.38
N THR A 267 -6.24 3.27 1.24
CA THR A 267 -5.19 2.31 0.88
C THR A 267 -5.72 0.88 0.75
N ARG A 268 -6.90 0.58 1.29
CA ARG A 268 -7.70 -0.63 1.10
C ARG A 268 -7.01 -1.96 1.44
N GLY A 269 -5.99 -1.92 2.25
CA GLY A 269 -5.24 -3.12 2.62
C GLY A 269 -5.35 -3.45 4.10
N VAL A 270 -4.26 -3.97 4.65
CA VAL A 270 -4.12 -4.22 6.08
C VAL A 270 -4.06 -2.89 6.82
N ASN A 271 -4.91 -2.75 7.83
CA ASN A 271 -5.02 -1.55 8.63
C ASN A 271 -3.74 -1.27 9.42
N ASP A 272 -3.54 0.00 9.79
CA ASP A 272 -2.52 0.36 10.76
C ASP A 272 -2.78 -0.39 12.06
N SER A 273 -1.80 -1.19 12.48
CA SER A 273 -1.97 -2.21 13.50
C SER A 273 -0.65 -2.47 14.22
N ILE A 274 -0.75 -3.14 15.35
CA ILE A 274 0.40 -3.81 15.97
C ILE A 274 0.19 -5.32 15.87
N ALA A 275 1.22 -6.06 15.48
CA ALA A 275 1.20 -7.52 15.41
C ALA A 275 2.17 -8.09 16.44
N PHE A 276 1.76 -9.19 17.08
CA PHE A 276 2.59 -9.90 18.05
C PHE A 276 3.37 -11.04 17.42
N ARG A 277 4.49 -11.40 18.03
CA ARG A 277 5.32 -12.53 17.65
C ARG A 277 5.26 -13.57 18.75
N PRO A 278 4.38 -14.59 18.62
CA PRO A 278 4.08 -15.53 19.71
C PRO A 278 5.25 -16.39 20.16
N ASP A 279 6.34 -16.41 19.40
CA ASP A 279 7.58 -17.08 19.83
C ASP A 279 8.24 -16.39 21.02
N ASN A 280 7.93 -15.12 21.26
CA ASN A 280 8.42 -14.42 22.44
C ASN A 280 7.58 -14.79 23.66
N PRO A 281 8.20 -15.18 24.81
CA PRO A 281 7.47 -15.59 26.02
C PRO A 281 6.48 -14.57 26.56
N LEU A 282 6.73 -13.26 26.34
CA LEU A 282 5.83 -12.20 26.81
C LEU A 282 4.47 -12.27 26.14
N VAL A 283 4.40 -12.72 24.90
CA VAL A 283 3.19 -12.73 24.08
C VAL A 283 2.82 -14.12 23.54
N ALA A 284 3.43 -15.17 24.05
CA ALA A 284 3.13 -16.55 23.67
C ALA A 284 1.72 -16.97 24.12
N ASP A 285 1.29 -16.53 25.28
CA ASP A 285 0.00 -16.88 25.85
C ASP A 285 -1.12 -16.07 25.17
N LEU A 286 -2.11 -16.77 24.62
CA LEU A 286 -3.28 -16.17 23.99
C LEU A 286 -3.98 -15.16 24.91
N ARG A 287 -4.08 -15.48 26.21
CA ARG A 287 -4.76 -14.60 27.18
C ARG A 287 -4.07 -13.25 27.31
N VAL A 288 -2.75 -13.21 27.22
CA VAL A 288 -1.98 -11.95 27.24
C VAL A 288 -2.28 -11.13 25.98
N ARG A 289 -2.25 -11.77 24.82
CA ARG A 289 -2.56 -11.08 23.54
C ARG A 289 -3.99 -10.55 23.52
N GLN A 290 -4.97 -11.36 23.96
CA GLN A 290 -6.36 -10.93 24.08
C GLN A 290 -6.54 -9.80 25.08
N ALA A 291 -5.82 -9.85 26.21
CA ALA A 291 -5.84 -8.78 27.20
C ALA A 291 -5.35 -7.46 26.61
N LEU A 292 -4.25 -7.48 25.86
CA LEU A 292 -3.71 -6.27 25.24
C LEU A 292 -4.64 -5.74 24.13
N LEU A 293 -5.31 -6.63 23.41
CA LEU A 293 -6.34 -6.23 22.45
C LEU A 293 -7.48 -5.46 23.16
N HIS A 294 -8.01 -5.99 24.26
CA HIS A 294 -9.08 -5.34 25.00
C HIS A 294 -8.60 -4.13 25.81
N ALA A 295 -7.31 -4.00 26.08
CA ALA A 295 -6.72 -2.82 26.70
C ALA A 295 -6.51 -1.65 25.73
N THR A 296 -6.73 -1.88 24.45
CA THR A 296 -6.51 -0.89 23.40
C THR A 296 -7.83 -0.21 23.03
N ASP A 297 -7.85 1.12 23.12
CA ASP A 297 -8.98 1.98 22.74
C ASP A 297 -8.65 2.65 21.41
N SER A 298 -9.01 2.01 20.31
CA SER A 298 -8.74 2.54 18.97
C SER A 298 -9.58 3.79 18.65
N LYS A 299 -10.77 3.92 19.26
CA LYS A 299 -11.57 5.14 19.12
C LYS A 299 -10.84 6.35 19.70
N GLN A 300 -10.23 6.22 20.87
CA GLN A 300 -9.44 7.29 21.46
C GLN A 300 -8.24 7.65 20.58
N ILE A 301 -7.58 6.66 19.97
CA ILE A 301 -6.46 6.91 19.05
C ILE A 301 -6.91 7.81 17.90
N VAL A 302 -7.99 7.45 17.23
CA VAL A 302 -8.51 8.22 16.09
C VAL A 302 -8.99 9.60 16.52
N ASP A 303 -9.78 9.69 17.59
CA ASP A 303 -10.35 10.95 18.06
C ASP A 303 -9.29 11.93 18.56
N THR A 304 -8.20 11.42 19.14
CA THR A 304 -7.13 12.25 19.70
C THR A 304 -6.11 12.69 18.67
N LEU A 305 -5.70 11.80 17.75
CA LEU A 305 -4.53 12.01 16.89
C LEU A 305 -4.88 12.25 15.42
N PHE A 306 -6.10 11.90 14.98
CA PHE A 306 -6.43 11.91 13.57
C PHE A 306 -7.72 12.69 13.29
N SER A 307 -8.28 12.49 12.11
CA SER A 307 -9.51 13.13 11.64
C SER A 307 -10.51 12.08 11.18
N ALA A 308 -11.69 12.53 10.73
CA ALA A 308 -12.71 11.67 10.15
C ALA A 308 -12.23 10.90 8.89
N ASN A 309 -11.11 11.33 8.28
CA ASN A 309 -10.51 10.64 7.15
C ASN A 309 -9.80 9.33 7.54
N TYR A 310 -9.65 9.08 8.84
CA TYR A 310 -9.02 7.89 9.41
C TYR A 310 -10.06 7.06 10.17
N PRO A 311 -10.85 6.22 9.47
CA PRO A 311 -11.86 5.41 10.16
C PRO A 311 -11.24 4.48 11.20
N GLN A 312 -11.91 4.31 12.32
CA GLN A 312 -11.54 3.30 13.30
C GLN A 312 -11.59 1.91 12.65
N ALA A 313 -10.57 1.10 12.88
CA ALA A 313 -10.50 -0.24 12.31
C ALA A 313 -11.63 -1.14 12.85
N LYS A 314 -12.23 -1.91 11.97
CA LYS A 314 -13.30 -2.88 12.28
C LYS A 314 -12.86 -4.31 11.99
N SER A 315 -11.69 -4.50 11.44
CA SER A 315 -11.11 -5.80 11.11
C SER A 315 -9.62 -5.65 10.81
N VAL A 316 -9.01 -6.74 10.37
CA VAL A 316 -7.61 -6.77 9.94
C VAL A 316 -7.40 -5.90 8.70
N ILE A 317 -8.37 -5.90 7.78
CA ILE A 317 -8.32 -5.10 6.56
C ILE A 317 -9.37 -3.99 6.58
N ALA A 318 -9.17 -2.99 5.71
CA ALA A 318 -10.04 -1.83 5.60
C ALA A 318 -11.47 -2.21 5.20
N SER A 319 -12.45 -1.43 5.65
CA SER A 319 -13.87 -1.62 5.31
C SER A 319 -14.16 -1.46 3.82
N SER A 320 -13.28 -0.75 3.09
CA SER A 320 -13.35 -0.59 1.64
C SER A 320 -12.68 -1.71 0.85
N ALA A 321 -12.08 -2.69 1.53
CA ALA A 321 -11.37 -3.80 0.89
C ALA A 321 -12.33 -4.94 0.53
N ALA A 322 -12.04 -5.62 -0.59
CA ALA A 322 -12.73 -6.86 -0.94
C ALA A 322 -12.44 -7.93 0.12
N GLY A 323 -13.46 -8.64 0.57
CA GLY A 323 -13.34 -9.67 1.61
C GLY A 323 -13.43 -9.16 3.04
N PHE A 324 -13.66 -7.85 3.23
CA PHE A 324 -13.87 -7.29 4.55
C PHE A 324 -15.01 -7.97 5.30
N VAL A 325 -14.80 -8.25 6.57
CA VAL A 325 -15.84 -8.66 7.53
C VAL A 325 -15.77 -7.77 8.75
N ASP A 326 -16.92 -7.32 9.23
CA ASP A 326 -17.00 -6.45 10.41
C ASP A 326 -16.81 -7.27 11.69
N LEU A 327 -15.69 -7.07 12.35
CA LEU A 327 -15.32 -7.74 13.60
C LEU A 327 -15.30 -6.78 14.79
N SER A 328 -15.99 -5.66 14.70
CA SER A 328 -16.03 -4.63 15.75
C SER A 328 -16.40 -5.21 17.11
N ASP A 329 -17.29 -6.20 17.15
CA ASP A 329 -17.70 -6.85 18.42
C ASP A 329 -16.55 -7.59 19.11
N LYS A 330 -15.55 -8.04 18.36
CA LYS A 330 -14.36 -8.71 18.88
C LYS A 330 -13.26 -7.74 19.30
N LEU A 331 -13.36 -6.49 18.89
CA LEU A 331 -12.34 -5.44 19.10
C LEU A 331 -12.73 -4.45 20.18
N LYS A 332 -13.65 -4.79 21.06
CA LYS A 332 -14.14 -3.90 22.10
C LYS A 332 -13.06 -3.56 23.11
N PHE A 333 -12.93 -2.27 23.42
CA PHE A 333 -12.17 -1.78 24.55
C PHE A 333 -12.86 -2.20 25.84
N ASP A 334 -12.19 -3.05 26.63
CA ASP A 334 -12.69 -3.61 27.88
C ASP A 334 -11.54 -3.86 28.86
N PRO A 335 -11.09 -2.83 29.58
CA PRO A 335 -9.95 -2.98 30.49
C PRO A 335 -10.22 -3.92 31.66
N GLN A 336 -11.47 -4.14 32.07
CA GLN A 336 -11.81 -5.10 33.12
C GLN A 336 -11.54 -6.53 32.64
N GLN A 337 -11.94 -6.85 31.43
CA GLN A 337 -11.63 -8.14 30.81
C GLN A 337 -10.13 -8.32 30.62
N ALA A 338 -9.42 -7.27 30.21
CA ALA A 338 -7.97 -7.29 30.07
C ALA A 338 -7.29 -7.64 31.40
N ASN A 339 -7.68 -6.99 32.48
CA ASN A 339 -7.16 -7.27 33.81
C ASN A 339 -7.43 -8.73 34.23
N ARG A 340 -8.65 -9.21 34.03
CA ARG A 340 -9.02 -10.60 34.36
C ARG A 340 -8.16 -11.61 33.60
N LEU A 341 -7.97 -11.41 32.30
CA LEU A 341 -7.15 -12.29 31.46
C LEU A 341 -5.69 -12.32 31.89
N LEU A 342 -5.14 -11.15 32.27
CA LEU A 342 -3.76 -11.07 32.75
C LEU A 342 -3.62 -11.73 34.13
N ASP A 343 -4.60 -11.57 35.02
CA ASP A 343 -4.61 -12.27 36.32
C ASP A 343 -4.65 -13.78 36.13
N GLU A 344 -5.53 -14.28 35.26
CA GLU A 344 -5.65 -15.71 34.93
C GLU A 344 -4.35 -16.25 34.30
N ALA A 345 -3.64 -15.45 33.52
CA ALA A 345 -2.38 -15.82 32.91
C ALA A 345 -1.19 -15.79 33.89
N GLY A 346 -1.40 -15.38 35.13
CA GLY A 346 -0.38 -15.34 36.17
C GLY A 346 0.48 -14.09 36.19
N TRP A 347 0.10 -13.05 35.46
CA TRP A 347 0.77 -11.75 35.47
C TRP A 347 0.23 -10.89 36.60
N LYS A 348 1.08 -10.56 37.59
CA LYS A 348 0.71 -9.82 38.80
C LYS A 348 1.32 -8.44 38.81
N LYS A 349 0.54 -7.43 39.21
CA LYS A 349 1.03 -6.05 39.35
C LYS A 349 2.07 -5.95 40.44
N GLY A 350 3.23 -5.38 40.12
CA GLY A 350 4.28 -5.03 41.08
C GLY A 350 4.09 -3.63 41.64
N GLY A 351 5.03 -3.21 42.49
CA GLY A 351 5.00 -1.91 43.16
C GLY A 351 5.10 -0.70 42.24
N ASP A 352 5.65 -0.90 41.02
CA ASP A 352 5.76 0.13 39.97
C ASP A 352 4.52 0.20 39.06
N GLY A 353 3.51 -0.61 39.34
CA GLY A 353 2.28 -0.69 38.51
C GLY A 353 2.38 -1.59 37.32
N LEU A 354 3.57 -2.09 36.97
CA LEU A 354 3.76 -3.05 35.89
C LEU A 354 3.50 -4.47 36.38
N ARG A 355 2.96 -5.31 35.50
CA ARG A 355 2.80 -6.73 35.78
C ARG A 355 4.09 -7.48 35.57
N GLU A 356 4.31 -8.48 36.42
CA GLU A 356 5.47 -9.36 36.40
C GLU A 356 5.04 -10.81 36.41
N LYS A 357 5.82 -11.64 35.73
CA LYS A 357 5.73 -13.10 35.76
C LYS A 357 7.11 -13.69 35.47
N ASP A 358 7.52 -14.67 36.28
CA ASP A 358 8.80 -15.35 36.12
C ASP A 358 10.00 -14.39 36.04
N GLY A 359 9.97 -13.32 36.84
CA GLY A 359 11.01 -12.31 36.89
C GLY A 359 11.04 -11.33 35.71
N LYS A 360 10.07 -11.39 34.82
CA LYS A 360 9.97 -10.51 33.65
C LYS A 360 8.81 -9.54 33.80
N LYS A 361 9.03 -8.29 33.41
CA LYS A 361 7.98 -7.25 33.34
C LYS A 361 7.29 -7.29 31.99
N LEU A 362 6.00 -6.96 31.97
CA LEU A 362 5.19 -6.93 30.76
C LEU A 362 5.45 -5.63 29.97
N VAL A 363 6.62 -5.55 29.39
CA VAL A 363 7.10 -4.43 28.57
C VAL A 363 7.54 -5.00 27.23
N LEU A 364 6.89 -4.54 26.15
CA LEU A 364 7.13 -5.02 24.81
C LEU A 364 7.94 -4.01 24.00
N THR A 365 9.08 -4.41 23.50
CA THR A 365 9.90 -3.59 22.60
C THR A 365 9.29 -3.59 21.19
N VAL A 366 9.14 -2.41 20.61
CA VAL A 366 8.63 -2.18 19.27
C VAL A 366 9.39 -1.02 18.61
N TYR A 367 9.67 -1.15 17.33
CA TYR A 367 10.21 -0.02 16.54
C TYR A 367 9.06 0.81 15.96
N GLU A 368 9.22 2.15 16.01
CA GLU A 368 8.30 3.03 15.30
C GLU A 368 8.45 2.86 13.79
N SER A 369 7.35 3.06 13.05
CA SER A 369 7.35 3.03 11.59
C SER A 369 7.58 4.45 11.07
N LEU A 370 8.77 4.73 10.57
CA LEU A 370 9.16 6.07 10.09
C LEU A 370 8.32 6.61 8.93
N PRO A 371 7.90 5.76 7.94
CA PRO A 371 7.07 6.25 6.84
C PRO A 371 5.67 6.70 7.25
N GLN A 372 5.18 6.23 8.41
CA GLN A 372 3.81 6.50 8.85
C GLN A 372 3.75 7.77 9.71
N PRO A 373 2.91 8.75 9.32
CA PRO A 373 2.75 9.95 10.12
C PRO A 373 2.22 9.62 11.51
N GLN A 374 2.77 10.28 12.51
CA GLN A 374 2.35 10.16 13.90
C GLN A 374 2.43 8.74 14.50
N ASN A 375 3.14 7.81 13.88
CA ASN A 375 3.24 6.45 14.41
C ASN A 375 3.79 6.43 15.84
N LYS A 376 4.80 7.24 16.12
CA LYS A 376 5.33 7.36 17.49
C LYS A 376 4.26 7.81 18.47
N ALA A 377 3.45 8.81 18.11
CA ALA A 377 2.37 9.29 18.97
C ALA A 377 1.30 8.21 19.17
N VAL A 378 0.98 7.43 18.14
CA VAL A 378 0.08 6.27 18.25
C VAL A 378 0.61 5.27 19.27
N LEU A 379 1.87 4.86 19.14
CA LEU A 379 2.48 3.88 20.04
C LEU A 379 2.57 4.41 21.48
N GLN A 380 2.86 5.70 21.65
CA GLN A 380 2.86 6.32 23.00
C GLN A 380 1.48 6.28 23.65
N LEU A 381 0.42 6.56 22.89
CA LEU A 381 -0.96 6.50 23.38
C LEU A 381 -1.37 5.06 23.71
N VAL A 382 -1.02 4.09 22.84
CA VAL A 382 -1.26 2.67 23.11
C VAL A 382 -0.52 2.23 24.38
N SER A 383 0.72 2.64 24.56
CA SER A 383 1.51 2.33 25.77
C SER A 383 0.84 2.92 27.03
N GLN A 384 0.31 4.13 26.94
CA GLN A 384 -0.44 4.75 28.03
C GLN A 384 -1.71 3.97 28.35
N GLN A 385 -2.47 3.55 27.35
CA GLN A 385 -3.67 2.72 27.54
C GLN A 385 -3.33 1.38 28.20
N TRP A 386 -2.30 0.70 27.75
CA TRP A 386 -1.83 -0.56 28.32
C TRP A 386 -1.32 -0.39 29.77
N GLY A 387 -0.78 0.79 30.08
CA GLY A 387 -0.33 1.12 31.42
C GLY A 387 -1.40 0.97 32.48
N LYS A 388 -2.66 1.20 32.13
CA LYS A 388 -3.81 1.05 33.03
C LYS A 388 -4.05 -0.40 33.46
N VAL A 389 -3.57 -1.36 32.66
CA VAL A 389 -3.67 -2.79 32.99
C VAL A 389 -2.32 -3.40 33.37
N GLY A 390 -1.27 -2.58 33.48
CA GLY A 390 0.05 -3.02 33.95
C GLY A 390 1.00 -3.48 32.85
N ALA A 391 0.79 -3.07 31.62
CA ALA A 391 1.68 -3.33 30.47
C ALA A 391 2.14 -2.00 29.84
N ARG A 392 3.21 -2.04 29.07
CA ARG A 392 3.62 -0.88 28.27
C ARG A 392 4.49 -1.30 27.09
N LEU A 393 4.71 -0.36 26.17
CA LEU A 393 5.64 -0.47 25.07
C LEU A 393 6.96 0.22 25.39
N ASN A 394 8.07 -0.42 24.99
CA ASN A 394 9.37 0.22 24.87
C ASN A 394 9.56 0.59 23.39
N ILE A 395 9.43 1.87 23.07
CA ILE A 395 9.38 2.35 21.68
C ILE A 395 10.79 2.77 21.25
N LEU A 396 11.29 2.12 20.20
CA LEU A 396 12.61 2.41 19.64
C LEU A 396 12.48 3.13 18.29
N ALA A 397 13.30 4.14 18.08
CA ALA A 397 13.41 4.84 16.80
C ALA A 397 14.41 4.16 15.86
N GLY A 398 15.60 3.84 16.31
CA GLY A 398 16.65 3.10 15.60
C GLY A 398 16.91 3.49 14.14
N ASP A 399 18.08 3.17 13.64
CA ASP A 399 18.34 3.27 12.20
C ASP A 399 17.70 2.09 11.44
N ALA A 400 17.63 2.21 10.11
CA ALA A 400 16.99 1.21 9.26
C ALA A 400 17.66 -0.17 9.37
N GLY A 401 18.98 -0.22 9.48
CA GLY A 401 19.72 -1.47 9.58
C GLY A 401 19.44 -2.20 10.90
N SER A 402 19.53 -1.48 12.03
CA SER A 402 19.23 -2.04 13.36
C SER A 402 17.78 -2.52 13.44
N ARG A 403 16.84 -1.73 12.89
CA ARG A 403 15.44 -2.09 12.86
C ARG A 403 15.19 -3.39 12.10
N VAL A 404 15.75 -3.52 10.90
CA VAL A 404 15.60 -4.73 10.08
C VAL A 404 16.19 -5.94 10.80
N ALA A 405 17.40 -5.81 11.33
CA ALA A 405 18.07 -6.91 12.03
C ALA A 405 17.30 -7.35 13.27
N ASP A 406 16.86 -6.42 14.11
CA ASP A 406 16.14 -6.73 15.35
C ASP A 406 14.73 -7.29 15.05
N ASN A 407 14.07 -6.82 14.01
CA ASN A 407 12.75 -7.32 13.61
C ASN A 407 12.79 -8.76 13.07
N LEU A 408 13.95 -9.29 12.70
CA LEU A 408 14.10 -10.70 12.36
C LEU A 408 14.18 -11.62 13.60
N ASP A 409 14.34 -11.05 14.78
CA ASP A 409 14.44 -11.81 16.03
C ASP A 409 13.24 -11.51 16.95
N PRO A 410 12.27 -12.44 17.08
CA PRO A 410 11.10 -12.23 17.93
C PRO A 410 11.46 -12.05 19.41
N GLN A 411 12.64 -12.49 19.84
CA GLN A 411 13.09 -12.28 21.23
C GLN A 411 13.47 -10.82 21.48
N LYS A 412 13.91 -10.09 20.46
CA LYS A 412 14.24 -8.67 20.56
C LYS A 412 13.01 -7.78 20.40
N THR A 413 12.12 -8.13 19.46
CA THR A 413 10.93 -7.35 19.14
C THR A 413 9.69 -8.26 19.17
N PRO A 414 9.04 -8.40 20.34
CA PRO A 414 7.84 -9.21 20.48
C PRO A 414 6.62 -8.64 19.75
N ALA A 415 6.71 -7.39 19.30
CA ALA A 415 5.67 -6.70 18.58
C ALA A 415 6.25 -5.91 17.41
N THR A 416 5.47 -5.75 16.34
CA THR A 416 5.84 -4.95 15.17
C THR A 416 4.65 -4.18 14.67
N VAL A 417 4.89 -2.99 14.12
CA VAL A 417 3.85 -2.20 13.44
C VAL A 417 3.66 -2.76 12.04
N VAL A 418 2.42 -2.92 11.63
CA VAL A 418 2.06 -3.42 10.30
C VAL A 418 1.05 -2.50 9.63
N GLU A 419 1.21 -2.35 8.32
CA GLU A 419 0.30 -1.65 7.42
C GLU A 419 0.70 -2.00 5.99
N VAL A 420 -0.25 -2.36 5.14
CA VAL A 420 0.01 -2.67 3.72
C VAL A 420 -1.17 -2.25 2.89
N GLY A 421 -0.94 -1.40 1.88
CA GLY A 421 -1.95 -1.01 0.91
C GLY A 421 -2.00 -1.99 -0.26
N ARG A 422 -3.14 -2.63 -0.48
CA ARG A 422 -3.41 -3.46 -1.66
C ARG A 422 -4.89 -3.80 -1.74
N ALA A 423 -5.49 -3.64 -2.92
CA ALA A 423 -6.92 -3.85 -3.14
C ALA A 423 -7.22 -5.29 -3.64
N ASP A 424 -6.70 -6.28 -2.93
CA ASP A 424 -6.98 -7.70 -3.13
C ASP A 424 -6.87 -8.46 -1.80
N PRO A 425 -7.72 -9.47 -1.53
CA PRO A 425 -7.66 -10.24 -0.29
C PRO A 425 -6.32 -10.92 -0.02
N ASP A 426 -5.53 -11.19 -1.05
CA ASP A 426 -4.19 -11.78 -0.92
C ASP A 426 -3.22 -10.90 -0.10
N VAL A 427 -3.57 -9.65 0.15
CA VAL A 427 -2.80 -8.77 1.04
C VAL A 427 -2.64 -9.36 2.44
N ILE A 428 -3.61 -10.12 2.91
CA ILE A 428 -3.55 -10.80 4.22
C ILE A 428 -2.41 -11.82 4.20
N LYS A 429 -2.29 -12.59 3.11
CA LYS A 429 -1.16 -13.51 2.91
C LYS A 429 0.16 -12.75 2.83
N SER A 430 0.22 -11.68 2.03
CA SER A 430 1.43 -10.85 1.92
C SER A 430 1.95 -10.38 3.26
N GLN A 431 1.06 -10.03 4.19
CA GLN A 431 1.45 -9.52 5.51
C GLN A 431 1.81 -10.64 6.49
N PHE A 432 1.09 -11.74 6.50
CA PHE A 432 1.17 -12.70 7.60
C PHE A 432 1.77 -14.06 7.24
N TYR A 433 2.03 -14.33 5.96
CA TYR A 433 2.66 -15.59 5.56
C TYR A 433 4.18 -15.54 5.78
N PRO A 434 4.81 -16.64 6.26
CA PRO A 434 6.18 -16.62 6.79
C PRO A 434 7.25 -16.09 5.83
N THR A 435 7.10 -16.31 4.55
CA THR A 435 8.12 -15.96 3.54
C THR A 435 7.88 -14.60 2.87
N ASN A 436 6.76 -13.94 3.17
CA ASN A 436 6.43 -12.66 2.52
C ASN A 436 6.88 -11.46 3.36
N ARG A 437 6.49 -11.42 4.62
CA ARG A 437 6.81 -10.34 5.56
C ARG A 437 7.06 -10.90 6.95
N ASP A 438 7.70 -10.11 7.80
CA ASP A 438 8.10 -10.52 9.14
C ASP A 438 7.04 -10.24 10.22
N GLY A 439 5.77 -10.16 9.84
CA GLY A 439 4.69 -9.84 10.77
C GLY A 439 4.64 -10.75 11.99
N LEU A 440 4.46 -12.04 11.79
CA LEU A 440 4.43 -13.03 12.87
C LEU A 440 5.71 -13.84 13.01
N LEU A 441 6.60 -13.77 12.03
CA LEU A 441 7.83 -14.58 11.96
C LEU A 441 7.58 -16.08 12.20
N GLN A 442 6.61 -16.62 11.47
CA GLN A 442 6.31 -18.03 11.56
C GLN A 442 7.46 -18.89 11.03
N LYS A 443 7.59 -20.10 11.55
CA LYS A 443 8.60 -21.06 11.10
C LYS A 443 8.46 -21.36 9.61
N GLY A 444 9.59 -21.40 8.91
CA GLY A 444 9.63 -21.60 7.46
C GLY A 444 10.11 -20.36 6.70
N GLY A 445 10.19 -19.20 7.35
CA GLY A 445 10.88 -18.03 6.79
C GLY A 445 12.38 -18.24 6.75
N THR A 446 13.01 -17.83 5.64
CA THR A 446 14.44 -18.09 5.42
C THR A 446 15.38 -17.24 6.28
N SER A 447 14.89 -16.12 6.81
CA SER A 447 15.69 -15.14 7.55
C SER A 447 15.29 -14.99 9.01
N SER A 448 14.30 -15.74 9.47
CA SER A 448 13.73 -15.63 10.81
C SER A 448 14.37 -16.60 11.78
N ASN A 449 14.61 -16.15 13.00
CA ASN A 449 15.03 -16.97 14.13
C ASN A 449 13.81 -17.58 14.87
N SER A 450 12.63 -17.50 14.31
CA SER A 450 11.40 -17.96 14.92
C SER A 450 11.29 -19.49 14.92
N ASN A 451 10.75 -20.02 16.03
CA ASN A 451 10.29 -21.41 16.14
C ASN A 451 8.75 -21.52 16.07
N PHE A 452 8.08 -20.40 16.01
CA PHE A 452 6.61 -20.33 15.93
C PHE A 452 6.12 -20.86 14.58
N SER A 453 5.00 -21.59 14.60
CA SER A 453 4.29 -22.03 13.41
C SER A 453 2.81 -22.17 13.72
N ASP A 454 1.96 -21.64 12.83
CA ASP A 454 0.52 -21.79 12.89
C ASP A 454 0.02 -22.38 11.57
N ASP A 455 -0.17 -23.69 11.56
CA ASP A 455 -0.57 -24.44 10.34
C ASP A 455 -1.97 -24.05 9.87
N LYS A 456 -2.89 -23.75 10.80
CA LYS A 456 -4.25 -23.33 10.45
C LYS A 456 -4.24 -21.96 9.75
N LEU A 457 -3.48 -21.00 10.27
CA LEU A 457 -3.33 -19.71 9.63
C LEU A 457 -2.69 -19.87 8.25
N ASN A 458 -1.63 -20.64 8.15
CA ASN A 458 -0.95 -20.87 6.87
C ASN A 458 -1.88 -21.48 5.83
N ALA A 459 -2.72 -22.45 6.22
CA ALA A 459 -3.69 -23.05 5.33
C ALA A 459 -4.72 -22.03 4.81
N LEU A 460 -5.21 -21.14 5.69
CA LEU A 460 -6.12 -20.06 5.29
C LEU A 460 -5.45 -19.09 4.33
N LEU A 461 -4.22 -18.68 4.62
CA LEU A 461 -3.49 -17.74 3.76
C LEU A 461 -3.19 -18.32 2.38
N LEU A 462 -2.79 -19.60 2.31
CA LEU A 462 -2.59 -20.31 1.04
C LEU A 462 -3.91 -20.51 0.31
N GLY A 463 -5.01 -20.72 1.03
CA GLY A 463 -6.35 -20.79 0.46
C GLY A 463 -6.77 -19.51 -0.24
N ILE A 464 -6.49 -18.35 0.36
CA ILE A 464 -6.74 -17.04 -0.29
C ILE A 464 -5.95 -16.93 -1.60
N ALA A 465 -4.70 -17.40 -1.60
CA ALA A 465 -3.82 -17.32 -2.76
C ALA A 465 -4.21 -18.26 -3.91
N SER A 466 -4.98 -19.34 -3.64
CA SER A 466 -5.20 -20.42 -4.60
C SER A 466 -6.67 -20.77 -4.88
N GLU A 467 -7.63 -20.28 -4.11
CA GLU A 467 -9.06 -20.56 -4.33
C GLU A 467 -9.55 -19.86 -5.61
N VAL A 468 -10.06 -20.64 -6.56
CA VAL A 468 -10.52 -20.12 -7.85
C VAL A 468 -11.96 -19.61 -7.84
N ASP A 469 -12.80 -20.11 -6.94
CA ASP A 469 -14.14 -19.58 -6.76
C ASP A 469 -14.08 -18.26 -6.01
N ALA A 470 -14.56 -17.19 -6.65
CA ALA A 470 -14.45 -15.84 -6.13
C ALA A 470 -15.15 -15.64 -4.77
N GLN A 471 -16.33 -16.25 -4.60
CA GLN A 471 -17.08 -16.13 -3.33
C GLN A 471 -16.43 -16.94 -2.22
N GLN A 472 -15.98 -18.15 -2.51
CA GLN A 472 -15.27 -18.97 -1.53
C GLN A 472 -13.94 -18.31 -1.13
N ARG A 473 -13.25 -17.66 -2.07
CA ARG A 473 -12.03 -16.92 -1.78
C ARG A 473 -12.28 -15.80 -0.79
N LEU A 474 -13.35 -15.02 -0.98
CA LEU A 474 -13.74 -13.96 -0.03
C LEU A 474 -14.13 -14.54 1.34
N GLN A 475 -14.78 -15.71 1.35
CA GLN A 475 -15.12 -16.40 2.59
C GLN A 475 -13.86 -16.84 3.35
N ILE A 476 -12.88 -17.41 2.66
CA ILE A 476 -11.59 -17.79 3.27
C ILE A 476 -10.88 -16.55 3.83
N ALA A 477 -10.91 -15.43 3.11
CA ALA A 477 -10.37 -14.16 3.60
C ALA A 477 -11.07 -13.70 4.88
N GLY A 478 -12.39 -13.86 4.97
CA GLY A 478 -13.16 -13.59 6.19
C GLY A 478 -12.77 -14.51 7.34
N GLU A 479 -12.59 -15.79 7.08
CA GLU A 479 -12.13 -16.76 8.08
C GLU A 479 -10.72 -16.42 8.59
N ALA A 480 -9.81 -16.00 7.70
CA ALA A 480 -8.47 -15.58 8.09
C ALA A 480 -8.51 -14.34 8.99
N GLN A 481 -9.35 -13.35 8.68
CA GLN A 481 -9.54 -12.18 9.53
C GLN A 481 -10.08 -12.56 10.92
N ASN A 482 -11.11 -13.40 10.96
CA ASN A 482 -11.64 -13.93 12.22
C ASN A 482 -10.55 -14.63 13.04
N TYR A 483 -9.79 -15.50 12.40
CA TYR A 483 -8.74 -16.27 13.08
C TYR A 483 -7.63 -15.37 13.64
N LEU A 484 -7.17 -14.41 12.85
CA LEU A 484 -6.14 -13.44 13.29
C LEU A 484 -6.59 -12.64 14.51
N ILE A 485 -7.87 -12.25 14.55
CA ILE A 485 -8.44 -11.50 15.69
C ILE A 485 -8.71 -12.43 16.87
N ASP A 486 -9.29 -13.60 16.67
CA ASP A 486 -9.56 -14.56 17.76
C ASP A 486 -8.27 -15.01 18.46
N GLN A 487 -7.20 -15.18 17.70
CA GLN A 487 -5.87 -15.48 18.25
C GLN A 487 -5.15 -14.21 18.75
N ALA A 488 -5.73 -13.05 18.54
CA ALA A 488 -5.13 -11.77 18.87
C ALA A 488 -3.68 -11.64 18.41
N TYR A 489 -3.38 -12.15 17.22
CA TYR A 489 -2.06 -11.97 16.58
C TYR A 489 -1.84 -10.53 16.17
N VAL A 490 -2.91 -9.80 15.94
CA VAL A 490 -2.90 -8.42 15.48
C VAL A 490 -3.95 -7.60 16.21
N ILE A 491 -3.60 -6.37 16.55
CA ILE A 491 -4.54 -5.38 17.10
C ILE A 491 -4.65 -4.26 16.09
N PRO A 492 -5.75 -4.19 15.32
CA PRO A 492 -5.98 -3.10 14.38
C PRO A 492 -6.32 -1.79 15.10
N PHE A 493 -5.79 -0.68 14.59
CA PHE A 493 -6.06 0.64 15.14
C PHE A 493 -7.01 1.44 14.26
N PHE A 494 -6.61 1.73 13.02
CA PHE A 494 -7.39 2.55 12.09
C PHE A 494 -7.06 2.22 10.63
N GLU A 495 -7.95 2.68 9.75
CA GLU A 495 -7.73 2.64 8.30
C GLU A 495 -6.89 3.86 7.92
N GLU A 496 -5.70 3.64 7.37
CA GLU A 496 -4.79 4.72 7.00
C GLU A 496 -5.06 5.16 5.56
N PRO A 497 -5.43 6.43 5.32
CA PRO A 497 -5.52 6.99 3.98
C PRO A 497 -4.17 7.57 3.57
N GLN A 498 -4.01 7.82 2.27
CA GLN A 498 -3.01 8.77 1.78
C GLN A 498 -3.69 10.13 1.70
N VAL A 499 -3.15 11.13 2.40
CA VAL A 499 -3.75 12.46 2.48
C VAL A 499 -2.89 13.48 1.78
N PHE A 500 -3.52 14.21 0.86
CA PHE A 500 -2.91 15.23 0.01
C PHE A 500 -3.67 16.54 0.15
N ALA A 501 -3.03 17.64 -0.21
CA ALA A 501 -3.70 18.92 -0.38
C ALA A 501 -3.34 19.53 -1.74
N GLY A 502 -4.31 20.13 -2.39
CA GLY A 502 -4.15 20.75 -3.70
C GLY A 502 -4.73 22.16 -3.76
N ALA A 503 -4.17 22.97 -4.64
CA ALA A 503 -4.67 24.29 -4.94
C ALA A 503 -6.07 24.19 -5.62
N PRO A 504 -6.98 25.16 -5.39
CA PRO A 504 -8.32 25.11 -5.97
C PRO A 504 -8.32 25.19 -7.50
N TYR A 505 -7.27 25.74 -8.12
CA TYR A 505 -7.13 25.80 -9.58
C TYR A 505 -6.61 24.50 -10.21
N LEU A 506 -6.15 23.54 -9.40
CA LEU A 506 -5.75 22.22 -9.88
C LEU A 506 -6.98 21.33 -9.99
N LYS A 507 -7.21 20.79 -11.20
CA LYS A 507 -8.36 19.95 -11.53
C LYS A 507 -7.91 18.59 -12.07
N GLY A 508 -8.78 17.60 -12.03
CA GLY A 508 -8.59 16.34 -12.72
C GLY A 508 -7.58 15.38 -12.11
N VAL A 509 -7.10 15.64 -10.89
CA VAL A 509 -6.30 14.67 -10.16
C VAL A 509 -7.14 13.47 -9.78
N SER A 510 -6.64 12.28 -10.03
CA SER A 510 -7.27 11.02 -9.62
C SER A 510 -6.28 10.18 -8.83
N PHE A 511 -6.78 9.07 -8.27
CA PHE A 511 -5.97 8.16 -7.46
C PHE A 511 -6.22 6.73 -7.94
N GLU A 512 -5.16 5.93 -7.97
CA GLU A 512 -5.33 4.50 -8.21
C GLU A 512 -5.95 3.83 -6.96
N ALA A 513 -6.27 2.54 -7.06
CA ALA A 513 -7.10 1.84 -6.07
C ALA A 513 -6.56 1.86 -4.62
N VAL A 514 -5.28 2.13 -4.41
CA VAL A 514 -4.66 2.18 -3.07
C VAL A 514 -4.03 3.53 -2.74
N GLY A 515 -4.46 4.59 -3.42
CA GLY A 515 -4.18 5.96 -3.00
C GLY A 515 -2.95 6.63 -3.62
N ARG A 516 -2.36 6.05 -4.68
CA ARG A 516 -1.30 6.75 -5.41
C ARG A 516 -1.90 7.71 -6.42
N PRO A 517 -1.41 8.96 -6.50
CA PRO A 517 -1.99 9.94 -7.41
C PRO A 517 -1.68 9.63 -8.87
N SER A 518 -2.63 9.94 -9.74
CA SER A 518 -2.45 9.98 -11.19
C SER A 518 -2.69 11.41 -11.69
N PHE A 519 -1.72 11.94 -12.41
CA PHE A 519 -1.80 13.28 -12.99
C PHE A 519 -2.10 13.25 -14.48
N TYR A 520 -2.44 12.09 -15.02
CA TYR A 520 -2.74 11.94 -16.45
C TYR A 520 -3.89 12.84 -16.90
N GLY A 521 -4.97 12.91 -16.11
CA GLY A 521 -6.11 13.78 -16.38
C GLY A 521 -6.02 15.17 -15.73
N ALA A 522 -4.93 15.45 -15.00
CA ALA A 522 -4.80 16.71 -14.26
C ALA A 522 -4.55 17.90 -15.18
N TRP A 523 -5.04 19.08 -14.78
CA TRP A 523 -4.82 20.32 -15.48
C TRP A 523 -4.90 21.52 -14.53
N LEU A 524 -4.27 22.62 -14.93
CA LEU A 524 -4.19 23.85 -14.16
C LEU A 524 -5.06 24.91 -14.84
N GLU A 525 -6.03 25.47 -14.12
CA GLU A 525 -6.88 26.56 -14.66
C GLU A 525 -6.05 27.79 -14.99
N LYS A 526 -4.96 28.00 -14.24
CA LYS A 526 -4.04 29.13 -14.42
C LYS A 526 -2.61 28.60 -14.44
N HIS A 527 -1.81 29.15 -15.31
CA HIS A 527 -0.39 28.81 -15.48
C HIS A 527 0.51 29.93 -14.98
#